data_b332f64ab91c22962942c5ce5d87008c
#
_entry.id   b332f64ab91c22962942c5ce5d87008c
#
_cell.length_a   1.000
_cell.length_b   1.000
_cell.length_c   1.000
_cell.angle_alpha   90.00
_cell.angle_beta   90.00
_cell.angle_gamma   90.00
#
_symmetry.space_group_name_H-M   'P 1'
#
loop_
_entity.id
_entity.type
_entity.pdbx_description
1 polymer ?
#
loop_
_entity_poly.entity_id
_entity_poly.type
_entity_poly.pdbx_seq_one_letter_code
_entity_poly.pdbx_strand_id
1 'polypeptide(L)'
;MSLKIVKQPSQHGVPSSLFHLASIALLLCTAQVQAFSLDDVAAKAKALGEKNYSAPASNLSAEFREMPFADYQKIQPRPEKFEWSERDTPFKLGFYHQGMHFNTPVKINEVTATTVTEIKYDPERFDFGDLKLDQQATQNIGYAGFRVIYPINQKNKQDEIMSMLGASYFRVIGKGQVYGLSARGLAIDTALPSGEDFPYFR
;
A
#
# COMPACT_ATOMS: atom_id res chain seq x y z
N MET A 1 8.53 -94.28 -8.04
CA MET A 1 7.79 -93.07 -8.51
C MET A 1 7.75 -92.14 -7.33
N SER A 2 8.68 -91.14 -7.30
CA SER A 2 8.94 -90.33 -6.12
C SER A 2 8.34 -88.90 -6.41
N LEU A 3 7.40 -88.50 -5.59
CA LEU A 3 6.76 -87.11 -5.71
C LEU A 3 7.63 -86.10 -4.94
N LYS A 4 8.15 -85.12 -5.65
CA LYS A 4 8.84 -84.00 -5.04
C LYS A 4 7.81 -82.87 -4.71
N ILE A 5 7.70 -82.54 -3.44
CA ILE A 5 6.91 -81.39 -2.96
C ILE A 5 7.79 -80.16 -3.04
N VAL A 6 7.36 -79.15 -3.86
CA VAL A 6 8.00 -77.85 -3.95
C VAL A 6 7.37 -76.92 -2.91
N LYS A 7 8.19 -76.42 -2.00
CA LYS A 7 7.81 -75.49 -0.95
C LYS A 7 7.77 -74.04 -1.55
N GLN A 8 6.63 -73.35 -1.53
CA GLN A 8 6.52 -71.94 -1.89
C GLN A 8 7.16 -71.05 -0.82
N PRO A 9 7.78 -69.91 -1.22
CA PRO A 9 8.29 -68.94 -0.28
C PRO A 9 7.19 -68.12 0.33
N SER A 10 7.23 -67.86 1.65
CA SER A 10 6.34 -67.01 2.41
C SER A 10 6.52 -65.52 2.03
N GLN A 11 5.48 -64.90 1.61
CA GLN A 11 5.43 -63.43 1.44
C GLN A 11 5.32 -62.80 2.82
N HIS A 12 6.39 -62.11 3.24
CA HIS A 12 6.31 -61.20 4.39
C HIS A 12 5.57 -59.91 3.95
N GLY A 13 4.32 -59.76 4.39
CA GLY A 13 3.55 -58.54 4.23
C GLY A 13 4.15 -57.43 5.06
N VAL A 14 4.45 -56.32 4.43
CA VAL A 14 4.84 -55.06 5.09
C VAL A 14 3.62 -54.53 5.84
N PRO A 15 3.72 -54.18 7.13
CA PRO A 15 2.55 -53.74 7.89
C PRO A 15 1.99 -52.43 7.34
N SER A 16 0.71 -52.44 7.01
CA SER A 16 -0.06 -51.31 6.45
C SER A 16 -0.15 -50.06 7.36
N SER A 17 0.32 -50.18 8.60
CA SER A 17 0.36 -49.08 9.57
C SER A 17 1.36 -47.96 9.23
N LEU A 18 2.42 -48.24 8.45
CA LEU A 18 3.42 -47.23 8.03
C LEU A 18 2.89 -46.27 6.95
N PHE A 19 1.97 -46.72 6.11
CA PHE A 19 1.37 -45.86 5.07
C PHE A 19 0.36 -44.85 5.63
N HIS A 20 -0.29 -45.13 6.73
CA HIS A 20 -1.26 -44.20 7.34
C HIS A 20 -0.58 -43.06 8.12
N LEU A 21 0.59 -43.28 8.69
CA LEU A 21 1.37 -42.23 9.37
C LEU A 21 1.97 -41.23 8.40
N ALA A 22 2.40 -41.66 7.20
CA ALA A 22 2.92 -40.76 6.17
C ALA A 22 1.83 -39.84 5.56
N SER A 23 0.60 -40.34 5.44
CA SER A 23 -0.54 -39.54 4.92
C SER A 23 -1.03 -38.49 5.91
N ILE A 24 -0.95 -38.73 7.21
CA ILE A 24 -1.33 -37.76 8.25
C ILE A 24 -0.29 -36.65 8.39
N ALA A 25 1.00 -36.96 8.19
CA ALA A 25 2.06 -35.93 8.25
C ALA A 25 2.01 -34.95 7.07
N LEU A 26 1.48 -35.33 5.91
CA LEU A 26 1.36 -34.48 4.74
C LEU A 26 0.19 -33.49 4.82
N LEU A 27 -0.79 -33.73 5.68
CA LEU A 27 -1.98 -32.89 5.86
C LEU A 27 -1.78 -31.73 6.86
N LEU A 28 -0.67 -31.68 7.60
CA LEU A 28 -0.40 -30.70 8.64
C LEU A 28 0.44 -29.51 8.20
N CYS A 29 0.89 -29.46 6.95
CA CYS A 29 1.67 -28.34 6.39
C CYS A 29 0.88 -27.44 5.44
N THR A 30 -0.41 -27.21 5.67
CA THR A 30 -1.04 -26.04 5.10
C THR A 30 -0.63 -24.83 5.94
N ALA A 31 0.48 -24.19 5.61
CA ALA A 31 0.76 -22.85 6.08
C ALA A 31 -0.45 -21.98 5.69
N GLN A 32 -1.28 -21.64 6.66
CA GLN A 32 -2.32 -20.66 6.45
C GLN A 32 -1.62 -19.34 6.16
N VAL A 33 -1.57 -18.94 4.90
CA VAL A 33 -1.19 -17.60 4.52
C VAL A 33 -2.29 -16.70 5.04
N GLN A 34 -2.06 -16.13 6.21
CA GLN A 34 -3.01 -15.18 6.80
C GLN A 34 -2.95 -13.90 5.98
N ALA A 35 -4.07 -13.53 5.36
CA ALA A 35 -4.19 -12.24 4.68
C ALA A 35 -3.99 -11.10 5.68
N PHE A 36 -3.31 -10.06 5.26
CA PHE A 36 -3.13 -8.84 6.07
C PHE A 36 -4.50 -8.22 6.38
N SER A 37 -4.75 -7.93 7.63
CA SER A 37 -6.04 -7.53 8.16
C SER A 37 -6.00 -6.17 8.86
N LEU A 38 -7.16 -5.66 9.24
CA LEU A 38 -7.27 -4.47 10.10
C LEU A 38 -6.62 -4.71 11.47
N ASP A 39 -6.65 -5.94 11.98
CA ASP A 39 -6.03 -6.29 13.27
C ASP A 39 -4.51 -6.15 13.22
N ASP A 40 -3.88 -6.45 12.07
CA ASP A 40 -2.44 -6.20 11.87
C ASP A 40 -2.12 -4.71 11.89
N VAL A 41 -2.98 -3.87 11.31
CA VAL A 41 -2.84 -2.41 11.39
C VAL A 41 -3.01 -1.93 12.83
N ALA A 42 -4.03 -2.42 13.53
CA ALA A 42 -4.30 -2.07 14.92
C ALA A 42 -3.14 -2.48 15.84
N ALA A 43 -2.56 -3.66 15.64
CA ALA A 43 -1.39 -4.11 16.39
C ALA A 43 -0.17 -3.22 16.16
N LYS A 44 0.08 -2.81 14.91
CA LYS A 44 1.15 -1.85 14.59
C LYS A 44 0.92 -0.49 15.22
N ALA A 45 -0.31 0.02 15.15
CA ALA A 45 -0.67 1.31 15.76
C ALA A 45 -0.48 1.27 17.29
N LYS A 46 -0.92 0.20 17.95
CA LYS A 46 -0.70 -0.02 19.38
C LYS A 46 0.78 -0.02 19.74
N ALA A 47 1.58 -0.79 19.01
CA ALA A 47 3.03 -0.87 19.23
C ALA A 47 3.76 0.48 19.01
N LEU A 48 3.23 1.34 18.15
CA LEU A 48 3.72 2.72 17.99
C LEU A 48 3.29 3.60 19.16
N GLY A 49 2.04 3.48 19.62
CA GLY A 49 1.52 4.25 20.75
C GLY A 49 2.20 3.95 22.11
N GLU A 50 2.82 2.77 22.24
CA GLU A 50 3.60 2.38 23.43
C GLU A 50 5.03 2.98 23.45
N LYS A 51 5.44 3.67 22.37
CA LYS A 51 6.78 4.27 22.23
C LYS A 51 6.70 5.79 22.29
N ASN A 52 7.80 6.41 22.71
CA ASN A 52 7.95 7.84 22.54
C ASN A 52 7.86 8.22 21.04
N TYR A 53 7.26 9.36 20.77
CA TYR A 53 7.18 9.86 19.40
C TYR A 53 8.58 10.03 18.79
N SER A 54 8.71 9.58 17.56
CA SER A 54 9.89 9.79 16.74
C SER A 54 9.41 10.19 15.34
N ALA A 55 9.79 11.36 14.87
CA ALA A 55 9.42 11.82 13.54
C ALA A 55 9.92 10.84 12.46
N PRO A 56 9.11 10.54 11.43
CA PRO A 56 9.58 9.77 10.29
C PRO A 56 10.77 10.44 9.62
N ALA A 57 11.74 9.65 9.19
CA ALA A 57 12.84 10.17 8.38
C ALA A 57 12.29 10.70 7.04
N SER A 58 12.76 11.87 6.62
CA SER A 58 12.44 12.45 5.33
C SER A 58 13.72 12.70 4.57
N ASN A 59 13.78 12.22 3.33
CA ASN A 59 14.89 12.47 2.40
C ASN A 59 14.61 13.68 1.49
N LEU A 60 13.57 14.45 1.79
CA LEU A 60 13.19 15.61 0.99
C LEU A 60 14.27 16.69 1.07
N SER A 61 14.80 17.11 -0.06
CA SER A 61 15.79 18.18 -0.15
C SER A 61 15.20 19.54 0.26
N ALA A 62 16.07 20.50 0.57
CA ALA A 62 15.65 21.87 0.84
C ALA A 62 14.91 22.48 -0.37
N GLU A 63 15.36 22.15 -1.58
CA GLU A 63 14.73 22.59 -2.83
C GLU A 63 13.23 22.28 -2.89
N PHE A 64 12.81 21.08 -2.49
CA PHE A 64 11.40 20.70 -2.44
C PHE A 64 10.68 21.26 -1.20
N ARG A 65 11.35 21.34 -0.06
CA ARG A 65 10.73 21.87 1.18
C ARG A 65 10.41 23.35 1.07
N GLU A 66 11.27 24.12 0.42
CA GLU A 66 11.17 25.57 0.31
C GLU A 66 10.55 26.01 -1.03
N MET A 67 10.11 25.05 -1.85
CA MET A 67 9.53 25.30 -3.15
C MET A 67 8.29 26.19 -3.05
N PRO A 68 8.16 27.25 -3.86
CA PRO A 68 6.95 28.04 -3.95
C PRO A 68 5.76 27.21 -4.40
N PHE A 69 4.56 27.55 -3.94
CA PHE A 69 3.33 26.85 -4.31
C PHE A 69 3.13 26.77 -5.83
N ALA A 70 3.42 27.84 -6.55
CA ALA A 70 3.30 27.88 -8.01
C ALA A 70 4.21 26.86 -8.72
N ASP A 71 5.38 26.58 -8.15
CA ASP A 71 6.29 25.58 -8.69
C ASP A 71 5.86 24.16 -8.27
N TYR A 72 5.43 23.98 -7.03
CA TYR A 72 4.87 22.70 -6.59
C TYR A 72 3.68 22.26 -7.45
N GLN A 73 2.82 23.18 -7.87
CA GLN A 73 1.70 22.88 -8.76
C GLN A 73 2.09 22.38 -10.15
N LYS A 74 3.34 22.61 -10.59
CA LYS A 74 3.85 22.09 -11.86
C LYS A 74 4.17 20.60 -11.79
N ILE A 75 4.35 20.05 -10.59
CA ILE A 75 4.60 18.62 -10.39
C ILE A 75 3.26 17.89 -10.53
N GLN A 76 3.04 17.31 -11.69
CA GLN A 76 1.79 16.62 -12.02
C GLN A 76 2.00 15.12 -12.15
N PRO A 77 1.08 14.30 -11.65
CA PRO A 77 1.15 12.87 -11.88
C PRO A 77 0.90 12.57 -13.36
N ARG A 78 1.62 11.59 -13.92
CA ARG A 78 1.44 11.09 -15.29
C ARG A 78 0.30 10.07 -15.33
N PRO A 79 -0.82 10.33 -16.02
CA PRO A 79 -1.96 9.40 -16.04
C PRO A 79 -1.62 8.02 -16.63
N GLU A 80 -0.69 7.97 -17.58
CA GLU A 80 -0.21 6.73 -18.19
C GLU A 80 0.64 5.87 -17.23
N LYS A 81 1.09 6.45 -16.12
CA LYS A 81 1.87 5.78 -15.07
C LYS A 81 1.05 5.50 -13.80
N PHE A 82 -0.27 5.67 -13.85
CA PHE A 82 -1.12 5.31 -12.73
C PHE A 82 -1.04 3.82 -12.43
N GLU A 83 -1.01 3.46 -11.16
CA GLU A 83 -1.08 2.07 -10.72
C GLU A 83 -2.39 1.45 -11.20
N TRP A 84 -2.38 0.14 -11.49
CA TRP A 84 -3.49 -0.65 -11.99
C TRP A 84 -3.95 -0.31 -13.42
N SER A 85 -3.20 0.53 -14.17
CA SER A 85 -3.55 0.87 -15.54
C SER A 85 -3.54 -0.34 -16.48
N GLU A 86 -2.70 -1.34 -16.18
CA GLU A 86 -2.58 -2.59 -16.93
C GLU A 86 -3.51 -3.71 -16.41
N ARG A 87 -4.32 -3.44 -15.39
CA ARG A 87 -5.22 -4.43 -14.80
C ARG A 87 -6.63 -4.29 -15.36
N ASP A 88 -7.36 -5.40 -15.37
CA ASP A 88 -8.79 -5.42 -15.69
C ASP A 88 -9.62 -4.86 -14.51
N THR A 89 -9.49 -3.57 -14.28
CA THR A 89 -10.23 -2.82 -13.28
C THR A 89 -10.46 -1.39 -13.77
N PRO A 90 -11.64 -0.81 -13.51
CA PRO A 90 -11.89 0.59 -13.83
C PRO A 90 -11.19 1.58 -12.88
N PHE A 91 -10.68 1.09 -11.75
CA PHE A 91 -9.97 1.92 -10.77
C PHE A 91 -8.51 2.09 -11.17
N LYS A 92 -7.99 3.29 -10.94
CA LYS A 92 -6.57 3.62 -11.05
C LYS A 92 -6.11 4.34 -9.80
N LEU A 93 -4.81 4.24 -9.50
CA LEU A 93 -4.22 4.89 -8.34
C LEU A 93 -3.11 5.83 -8.82
N GLY A 94 -3.28 7.12 -8.55
CA GLY A 94 -2.25 8.14 -8.73
C GLY A 94 -1.65 8.55 -7.39
N PHE A 95 -0.45 9.13 -7.42
CA PHE A 95 0.26 9.52 -6.19
C PHE A 95 0.46 11.03 -6.15
N TYR A 96 0.62 11.56 -4.93
CA TYR A 96 1.05 12.91 -4.69
C TYR A 96 2.55 12.94 -4.38
N HIS A 97 3.25 13.85 -5.03
CA HIS A 97 4.66 14.11 -4.76
C HIS A 97 4.82 14.84 -3.42
N GLN A 98 5.92 14.59 -2.72
CA GLN A 98 6.29 15.41 -1.58
C GLN A 98 6.75 16.81 -2.02
N GLY A 99 6.58 17.79 -1.16
CA GLY A 99 7.02 19.18 -1.35
C GLY A 99 6.29 20.13 -0.41
N MET A 100 6.86 21.29 -0.17
CA MET A 100 6.30 22.31 0.72
C MET A 100 5.94 21.73 2.10
N HIS A 101 4.67 21.85 2.50
CA HIS A 101 4.14 21.33 3.76
C HIS A 101 4.03 19.80 3.78
N PHE A 102 3.99 19.16 2.61
CA PHE A 102 3.91 17.71 2.48
C PHE A 102 5.30 17.08 2.50
N ASN A 103 5.99 17.25 3.62
CA ASN A 103 7.40 16.87 3.79
C ASN A 103 7.59 15.53 4.51
N THR A 104 6.52 14.90 4.94
CA THR A 104 6.55 13.58 5.59
C THR A 104 6.10 12.52 4.60
N PRO A 105 6.92 11.49 4.33
CA PRO A 105 6.56 10.43 3.41
C PRO A 105 5.48 9.52 3.99
N VAL A 106 4.53 9.13 3.15
CA VAL A 106 3.49 8.15 3.46
C VAL A 106 3.87 6.81 2.84
N LYS A 107 3.90 5.74 3.64
CA LYS A 107 4.08 4.39 3.13
C LYS A 107 2.76 3.87 2.55
N ILE A 108 2.77 3.54 1.28
CA ILE A 108 1.62 3.02 0.57
C ILE A 108 1.90 1.57 0.24
N ASN A 109 1.00 0.68 0.64
CA ASN A 109 1.14 -0.75 0.40
C ASN A 109 -0.03 -1.26 -0.42
N GLU A 110 0.27 -2.08 -1.41
CA GLU A 110 -0.72 -2.91 -2.06
C GLU A 110 -0.90 -4.19 -1.24
N VAL A 111 -2.15 -4.50 -0.90
CA VAL A 111 -2.52 -5.69 -0.14
C VAL A 111 -3.33 -6.61 -1.04
N THR A 112 -2.88 -7.84 -1.18
CA THR A 112 -3.61 -8.92 -1.85
C THR A 112 -4.06 -9.97 -0.82
N ALA A 113 -4.69 -11.02 -1.27
CA ALA A 113 -5.07 -12.14 -0.39
C ALA A 113 -3.85 -12.82 0.29
N THR A 114 -2.66 -12.68 -0.28
CA THR A 114 -1.46 -13.42 0.14
C THR A 114 -0.22 -12.56 0.36
N THR A 115 -0.23 -11.29 -0.07
CA THR A 115 0.97 -10.43 -0.02
C THR A 115 0.65 -9.01 0.44
N VAL A 116 1.64 -8.39 1.05
CA VAL A 116 1.70 -6.94 1.30
C VAL A 116 2.96 -6.42 0.63
N THR A 117 2.80 -5.56 -0.37
CA THR A 117 3.93 -5.03 -1.16
C THR A 117 3.94 -3.52 -1.09
N GLU A 118 5.03 -2.94 -0.61
CA GLU A 118 5.18 -1.49 -0.59
C GLU A 118 5.36 -0.95 -2.02
N ILE A 119 4.53 0.03 -2.38
CA ILE A 119 4.64 0.74 -3.65
C ILE A 119 5.75 1.79 -3.48
N LYS A 120 6.92 1.48 -4.05
CA LYS A 120 8.09 2.34 -3.97
C LYS A 120 7.90 3.61 -4.77
N TYR A 121 8.49 4.70 -4.27
CA TYR A 121 8.53 5.96 -5.00
C TYR A 121 9.28 5.78 -6.33
N ASP A 122 8.71 6.38 -7.36
CA ASP A 122 9.26 6.39 -8.71
C ASP A 122 9.06 7.79 -9.31
N PRO A 123 10.14 8.55 -9.58
CA PRO A 123 10.04 9.88 -10.16
C PRO A 123 9.44 9.88 -11.57
N GLU A 124 9.52 8.78 -12.33
CA GLU A 124 8.92 8.69 -13.66
C GLU A 124 7.38 8.76 -13.65
N ARG A 125 6.76 8.61 -12.49
CA ARG A 125 5.32 8.78 -12.30
C ARG A 125 4.87 10.24 -12.32
N PHE A 126 5.82 11.18 -12.37
CA PHE A 126 5.55 12.61 -12.32
C PHE A 126 6.11 13.33 -13.54
N ASP A 127 5.37 14.36 -13.95
CA ASP A 127 5.84 15.40 -14.85
C ASP A 127 6.23 16.60 -13.98
N PHE A 128 7.46 17.04 -14.10
CA PHE A 128 7.98 18.19 -13.37
C PHE A 128 7.89 19.50 -14.16
N GLY A 129 7.28 19.47 -15.34
CA GLY A 129 7.12 20.64 -16.20
C GLY A 129 8.45 21.26 -16.59
N ASP A 130 8.57 22.56 -16.41
CA ASP A 130 9.78 23.36 -16.71
C ASP A 130 10.72 23.55 -15.51
N LEU A 131 10.46 22.84 -14.39
CA LEU A 131 11.29 22.93 -13.20
C LEU A 131 12.69 22.39 -13.47
N LYS A 132 13.70 23.19 -13.08
CA LYS A 132 15.10 22.79 -13.15
C LYS A 132 15.53 22.20 -11.83
N LEU A 133 15.20 20.92 -11.62
CA LEU A 133 15.52 20.20 -10.40
C LEU A 133 16.80 19.39 -10.56
N ASP A 134 17.54 19.24 -9.47
CA ASP A 134 18.63 18.27 -9.42
C ASP A 134 18.04 16.85 -9.56
N GLN A 135 18.53 16.08 -10.52
CA GLN A 135 18.08 14.71 -10.73
C GLN A 135 18.28 13.81 -9.50
N GLN A 136 19.31 14.05 -8.72
CA GLN A 136 19.52 13.31 -7.46
C GLN A 136 18.50 13.70 -6.40
N ALA A 137 18.09 14.97 -6.37
CA ALA A 137 17.08 15.44 -5.45
C ALA A 137 15.69 14.85 -5.72
N THR A 138 15.42 14.37 -6.94
CA THR A 138 14.18 13.69 -7.30
C THR A 138 14.15 12.20 -6.95
N GLN A 139 15.23 11.64 -6.42
CA GLN A 139 15.32 10.21 -6.12
C GLN A 139 15.00 9.92 -4.65
N ASN A 140 14.39 8.75 -4.38
CA ASN A 140 14.20 8.21 -3.02
C ASN A 140 13.47 9.13 -2.04
N ILE A 141 12.58 9.99 -2.53
CA ILE A 141 11.85 10.95 -1.69
C ILE A 141 10.71 10.23 -0.95
N GLY A 142 9.77 9.68 -1.67
CA GLY A 142 8.53 9.10 -1.16
C GLY A 142 7.30 9.84 -1.67
N TYR A 143 6.12 9.29 -1.38
CA TYR A 143 4.85 9.91 -1.73
C TYR A 143 4.29 10.70 -0.55
N ALA A 144 3.58 11.78 -0.83
CA ALA A 144 2.84 12.54 0.18
C ALA A 144 1.44 11.99 0.43
N GLY A 145 0.97 11.08 -0.42
CA GLY A 145 -0.36 10.49 -0.37
C GLY A 145 -0.75 9.91 -1.72
N PHE A 146 -2.03 9.62 -1.89
CA PHE A 146 -2.56 9.04 -3.12
C PHE A 146 -3.96 9.54 -3.44
N ARG A 147 -4.36 9.32 -4.69
CA ARG A 147 -5.71 9.57 -5.21
C ARG A 147 -6.25 8.33 -5.91
N VAL A 148 -7.53 8.09 -5.76
CA VAL A 148 -8.24 7.03 -6.50
C VAL A 148 -9.01 7.67 -7.65
N ILE A 149 -8.81 7.13 -8.81
CA ILE A 149 -9.40 7.57 -10.06
C ILE A 149 -10.41 6.51 -10.51
N TYR A 150 -11.60 6.96 -10.91
CA TYR A 150 -12.67 6.08 -11.39
C TYR A 150 -13.65 6.86 -12.29
N PRO A 151 -14.16 6.30 -13.39
CA PRO A 151 -15.12 6.97 -14.25
C PRO A 151 -16.54 6.97 -13.65
N ILE A 152 -16.73 7.73 -12.55
CA ILE A 152 -17.95 7.71 -11.75
C ILE A 152 -19.14 8.39 -12.46
N ASN A 153 -18.88 9.47 -13.22
CA ASN A 153 -19.91 10.24 -13.88
C ASN A 153 -20.11 9.85 -15.34
N GLN A 154 -19.03 9.60 -16.07
CA GLN A 154 -19.02 9.27 -17.49
C GLN A 154 -17.99 8.18 -17.76
N LYS A 155 -18.35 7.16 -18.54
CA LYS A 155 -17.48 5.98 -18.80
C LYS A 155 -16.09 6.30 -19.36
N ASN A 156 -15.97 7.37 -20.13
CA ASN A 156 -14.74 7.79 -20.81
C ASN A 156 -14.01 8.93 -20.10
N LYS A 157 -14.48 9.35 -18.93
CA LYS A 157 -13.87 10.43 -18.14
C LYS A 157 -13.35 9.89 -16.82
N GLN A 158 -12.07 10.11 -16.57
CA GLN A 158 -11.43 9.74 -15.32
C GLN A 158 -11.69 10.84 -14.28
N ASP A 159 -12.46 10.52 -13.26
CA ASP A 159 -12.74 11.42 -12.14
C ASP A 159 -11.88 11.02 -10.93
N GLU A 160 -11.27 11.97 -10.23
CA GLU A 160 -10.68 11.73 -8.92
C GLU A 160 -11.82 11.59 -7.91
N ILE A 161 -12.04 10.38 -7.44
CA ILE A 161 -13.15 10.07 -6.52
C ILE A 161 -12.75 10.08 -5.06
N MET A 162 -11.47 9.91 -4.78
CA MET A 162 -10.92 9.93 -3.43
C MET A 162 -9.51 10.52 -3.46
N SER A 163 -9.19 11.29 -2.43
CA SER A 163 -7.88 11.90 -2.23
C SER A 163 -7.49 11.79 -0.76
N MET A 164 -6.28 11.31 -0.49
CA MET A 164 -5.64 11.29 0.82
C MET A 164 -4.26 11.94 0.68
N LEU A 165 -4.03 13.06 1.35
CA LEU A 165 -2.82 13.85 1.18
C LEU A 165 -2.33 14.42 2.52
N GLY A 166 -1.07 14.18 2.82
CA GLY A 166 -0.36 14.73 3.98
C GLY A 166 -0.84 14.13 5.30
N ALA A 167 -1.45 14.95 6.14
CA ALA A 167 -2.02 14.55 7.41
C ALA A 167 -3.25 13.65 7.24
N SER A 168 -4.01 13.41 8.29
CA SER A 168 -5.18 12.52 8.28
C SER A 168 -6.38 13.03 7.46
N TYR A 169 -6.14 13.92 6.51
CA TYR A 169 -7.16 14.44 5.60
C TYR A 169 -7.54 13.46 4.52
N PHE A 170 -8.82 13.43 4.20
CA PHE A 170 -9.29 12.77 3.00
C PHE A 170 -10.52 13.48 2.41
N ARG A 171 -10.73 13.27 1.13
CA ARG A 171 -11.91 13.71 0.39
C ARG A 171 -12.45 12.53 -0.39
N VAL A 172 -13.77 12.44 -0.47
CA VAL A 172 -14.46 11.41 -1.28
C VAL A 172 -15.64 12.08 -1.96
N ILE A 173 -15.91 11.71 -3.21
CA ILE A 173 -17.11 12.15 -3.93
C ILE A 173 -17.95 10.95 -4.33
N GLY A 174 -19.27 11.17 -4.38
CA GLY A 174 -20.24 10.27 -4.99
C GLY A 174 -20.59 10.69 -6.43
N LYS A 175 -21.35 9.84 -7.10
CA LYS A 175 -21.85 10.13 -8.45
C LYS A 175 -22.68 11.43 -8.47
N GLY A 176 -22.38 12.31 -9.43
CA GLY A 176 -23.07 13.60 -9.56
C GLY A 176 -22.67 14.64 -8.52
N GLN A 177 -21.67 14.35 -7.69
CA GLN A 177 -21.15 15.27 -6.69
C GLN A 177 -19.83 15.90 -7.13
N VAL A 178 -19.46 17.00 -6.45
CA VAL A 178 -18.15 17.66 -6.55
C VAL A 178 -17.52 17.75 -5.16
N TYR A 179 -16.21 17.95 -5.11
CA TYR A 179 -15.54 18.19 -3.84
C TYR A 179 -16.06 19.45 -3.17
N GLY A 180 -16.57 19.32 -1.95
CA GLY A 180 -16.99 20.41 -1.10
C GLY A 180 -16.15 20.51 0.15
N LEU A 181 -16.21 19.49 0.99
CA LEU A 181 -15.54 19.44 2.28
C LEU A 181 -14.48 18.33 2.31
N SER A 182 -13.46 18.56 3.14
CA SER A 182 -12.53 17.50 3.57
C SER A 182 -13.01 16.90 4.88
N ALA A 183 -12.75 15.63 5.10
CA ALA A 183 -12.88 14.99 6.39
C ALA A 183 -11.49 14.64 6.94
N ARG A 184 -11.43 14.29 8.22
CA ARG A 184 -10.20 13.90 8.91
C ARG A 184 -10.43 12.58 9.63
N GLY A 185 -9.45 11.68 9.57
CA GLY A 185 -9.44 10.47 10.37
C GLY A 185 -9.18 10.76 11.85
N LEU A 186 -8.41 11.81 12.14
CA LEU A 186 -8.12 12.31 13.48
C LEU A 186 -7.99 13.84 13.43
N ALA A 187 -8.62 14.52 14.38
CA ALA A 187 -8.53 15.97 14.55
C ALA A 187 -8.07 16.25 15.98
N ILE A 188 -7.06 17.09 16.14
CA ILE A 188 -6.45 17.43 17.42
C ILE A 188 -6.46 18.96 17.55
N ASP A 189 -6.86 19.45 18.72
CA ASP A 189 -6.87 20.86 19.09
C ASP A 189 -7.64 21.76 18.11
N THR A 190 -8.71 21.23 17.52
CA THR A 190 -9.58 22.00 16.62
C THR A 190 -10.23 23.17 17.36
N ALA A 191 -10.20 24.34 16.74
CA ALA A 191 -10.77 25.59 17.26
C ALA A 191 -10.07 26.13 18.56
N LEU A 192 -8.89 25.69 18.89
CA LEU A 192 -8.10 26.29 19.97
C LEU A 192 -7.31 27.51 19.44
N PRO A 193 -7.06 28.54 20.30
CA PRO A 193 -6.24 29.70 19.93
C PRO A 193 -4.79 29.33 19.56
N SER A 194 -4.28 28.21 20.07
CA SER A 194 -2.95 27.66 19.76
C SER A 194 -2.82 27.16 18.32
N GLY A 195 -3.94 27.00 17.62
CA GLY A 195 -4.00 26.36 16.33
C GLY A 195 -4.31 24.85 16.45
N GLU A 196 -4.47 24.22 15.30
CA GLU A 196 -4.80 22.82 15.16
C GLU A 196 -3.56 22.00 14.84
N ASP A 197 -3.42 20.82 15.46
CA ASP A 197 -2.42 19.84 15.09
C ASP A 197 -2.87 18.97 13.91
N PHE A 198 -1.92 18.64 13.02
CA PHE A 198 -2.15 17.85 11.83
C PHE A 198 -1.37 16.52 11.92
N PRO A 199 -2.02 15.46 12.46
CA PRO A 199 -1.36 14.15 12.51
C PRO A 199 -1.15 13.58 11.10
N TYR A 200 0.04 13.04 10.88
CA TYR A 200 0.44 12.44 9.60
C TYR A 200 0.12 10.94 9.59
N PHE A 201 -0.16 10.41 8.39
CA PHE A 201 -0.22 8.96 8.17
C PHE A 201 1.16 8.31 8.38
N ARG A 202 1.12 7.06 8.88
CA ARG A 202 2.35 6.35 9.21
C ARG A 202 2.30 4.87 8.85
#